data_ca1f68665359668737158c254a9e8a8d
#
_entry.id   ca1f68665359668737158c254a9e8a8d
#
_cell.length_a   1.000
_cell.length_b   1.000
_cell.length_c   1.000
_cell.angle_alpha   90.00
_cell.angle_beta   90.00
_cell.angle_gamma   90.00
#
_symmetry.space_group_name_H-M   'P 1'
#
loop_
_entity.id
_entity.type
_entity.pdbx_description
1 polymer ?
#
loop_
_entity_poly.entity_id
_entity_poly.type
_entity_poly.pdbx_seq_one_letter_code
_entity_poly.pdbx_strand_id
1 'polypeptide(L)' 'MKKVMLVDDEIFITEGLMSIIDWKALGLEVVQTAENGEEAIRKFKDNPVDIIVTDINMPVK' A
#
# COMPACT_ATOMS: atom_id res chain seq x y z
N MET A 1 -2.48 -9.31 -12.99
CA MET A 1 -1.66 -8.30 -12.32
C MET A 1 -1.42 -8.68 -10.87
N LYS A 2 -0.25 -8.34 -10.36
CA LYS A 2 0.03 -8.55 -8.96
C LYS A 2 -0.65 -7.47 -8.12
N LYS A 3 -1.19 -7.86 -6.99
CA LYS A 3 -1.91 -6.95 -6.11
C LYS A 3 -0.96 -6.28 -5.15
N VAL A 4 -1.15 -4.98 -4.95
CA VAL A 4 -0.28 -4.15 -4.11
C VAL A 4 -1.08 -3.48 -3.01
N MET A 5 -0.51 -3.41 -1.82
CA MET A 5 -1.04 -2.62 -0.72
C MET A 5 -0.04 -1.51 -0.40
N LEU A 6 -0.53 -0.27 -0.30
CA LEU A 6 0.29 0.86 0.12
C LEU A 6 0.03 1.15 1.59
N VAL A 7 1.11 1.26 2.36
CA VAL A 7 1.02 1.53 3.80
C VAL A 7 1.74 2.83 4.12
N ASP A 8 1.01 3.83 4.59
CA ASP A 8 1.57 5.12 4.97
C ASP A 8 0.59 5.82 5.90
N ASP A 9 1.11 6.48 6.93
CA ASP A 9 0.28 7.22 7.88
C ASP A 9 -0.20 8.56 7.32
N GLU A 10 0.33 8.98 6.17
CA GLU A 10 -0.10 10.19 5.49
C GLU A 10 -0.86 9.85 4.21
N ILE A 11 -2.15 10.08 4.23
CA ILE A 11 -3.00 9.74 3.10
C ILE A 11 -2.63 10.50 1.82
N PHE A 12 -2.09 11.72 1.96
CA PHE A 12 -1.66 12.50 0.80
C PHE A 12 -0.49 11.85 0.07
N ILE A 13 0.40 11.21 0.81
CA ILE A 13 1.53 10.48 0.23
C ILE A 13 1.00 9.28 -0.55
N THR A 14 0.07 8.55 0.04
CA THR A 14 -0.54 7.38 -0.61
C THR A 14 -1.23 7.77 -1.91
N GLU A 15 -2.04 8.82 -1.88
CA GLU A 15 -2.73 9.31 -3.06
C GLU A 15 -1.75 9.78 -4.13
N GLY A 16 -0.67 10.46 -3.71
CA GLY A 16 0.38 10.89 -4.62
C GLY A 16 1.04 9.73 -5.33
N LEU A 17 1.39 8.68 -4.59
CA LEU A 17 2.00 7.49 -5.17
C LEU A 17 1.07 6.80 -6.16
N MET A 18 -0.22 6.75 -5.86
CA MET A 18 -1.19 6.14 -6.75
C MET A 18 -1.32 6.92 -8.06
N SER A 19 -1.13 8.24 -8.01
CA SER A 19 -1.25 9.09 -9.19
C SER A 19 0.03 9.15 -10.03
N ILE A 20 1.18 9.18 -9.36
CA ILE A 20 2.47 9.39 -10.03
C ILE A 20 3.00 8.13 -10.69
N ILE A 21 2.86 6.99 -10.01
CA ILE A 21 3.40 5.73 -10.50
C ILE A 21 2.42 5.06 -11.45
N ASP A 22 2.91 4.67 -12.61
CA ASP A 22 2.11 3.91 -13.56
C ASP A 22 2.17 2.43 -13.17
N TRP A 23 1.36 2.06 -12.20
CA TRP A 23 1.32 0.70 -11.67
C TRP A 23 1.00 -0.32 -12.74
N LYS A 24 0.10 0.04 -13.64
CA LYS A 24 -0.34 -0.85 -14.70
C LYS A 24 0.80 -1.20 -15.64
N ALA A 25 1.65 -0.23 -15.95
CA ALA A 25 2.81 -0.48 -16.79
C ALA A 25 3.80 -1.43 -16.14
N LEU A 26 3.81 -1.49 -14.80
CA LEU A 26 4.65 -2.40 -14.04
C LEU A 26 3.99 -3.78 -13.82
N GLY A 27 2.78 -3.97 -14.33
CA GLY A 27 2.04 -5.20 -14.10
C GLY A 27 1.46 -5.31 -12.70
N LEU A 28 1.21 -4.16 -12.06
CA LEU A 28 0.76 -4.10 -10.68
C LEU A 28 -0.59 -3.39 -10.59
N GLU A 29 -1.31 -3.70 -9.51
CA GLU A 29 -2.60 -3.07 -9.24
C GLU A 29 -2.69 -2.76 -7.74
N VAL A 30 -2.89 -1.49 -7.40
CA VAL A 30 -3.07 -1.09 -6.01
C VAL A 30 -4.51 -1.37 -5.62
N VAL A 31 -4.70 -2.35 -4.77
CA VAL A 31 -6.04 -2.81 -4.37
C VAL A 31 -6.40 -2.39 -2.96
N GLN A 32 -5.42 -2.04 -2.13
CA GLN A 32 -5.67 -1.64 -0.75
C GLN A 32 -4.67 -0.59 -0.30
N THR A 33 -5.07 0.20 0.67
CA THR A 33 -4.20 1.13 1.38
C THR A 33 -4.41 0.95 2.87
N ALA A 34 -3.39 1.24 3.67
CA ALA A 34 -3.45 1.15 5.11
C ALA A 34 -2.69 2.31 5.72
N GLU A 35 -3.09 2.74 6.91
CA GLU A 35 -2.47 3.87 7.59
C GLU A 35 -1.29 3.47 8.47
N ASN A 36 -1.24 2.22 8.88
CA ASN A 36 -0.17 1.70 9.74
C ASN A 36 -0.06 0.19 9.58
N GLY A 37 0.94 -0.39 10.26
CA GLY A 37 1.19 -1.82 10.13
C GLY A 37 0.07 -2.69 10.67
N GLU A 38 -0.57 -2.27 11.74
CA GLU A 38 -1.68 -3.02 12.33
C GLU A 38 -2.85 -3.11 11.37
N GLU A 39 -3.22 -1.99 10.76
CA GLU A 39 -4.27 -1.96 9.76
C GLU A 39 -3.90 -2.78 8.54
N ALA A 40 -2.62 -2.71 8.13
CA ALA A 40 -2.12 -3.47 7.00
C ALA A 40 -2.27 -4.97 7.23
N ILE A 41 -1.93 -5.44 8.42
CA ILE A 41 -2.06 -6.85 8.76
C ILE A 41 -3.51 -7.30 8.72
N ARG A 42 -4.39 -6.50 9.28
CA ARG A 42 -5.82 -6.81 9.30
C ARG A 42 -6.38 -6.90 7.88
N LYS A 43 -6.04 -5.92 7.04
CA LYS A 43 -6.51 -5.90 5.66
C LYS A 43 -5.91 -7.02 4.84
N PHE A 44 -4.65 -7.37 5.11
CA PHE A 44 -3.99 -8.48 4.42
C PHE A 44 -4.70 -9.81 4.70
N LYS A 45 -5.17 -10.00 5.92
CA LYS A 45 -5.88 -11.22 6.28
C LYS A 45 -7.20 -11.36 5.52
N ASP A 46 -7.88 -10.24 5.31
CA ASP A 46 -9.14 -10.25 4.57
C ASP A 46 -8.92 -10.39 3.06
N ASN A 47 -7.92 -9.70 2.54
CA ASN A 47 -7.61 -9.69 1.11
C ASN A 47 -6.10 -9.71 0.91
N PRO A 48 -5.48 -10.87 0.87
CA PRO A 48 -4.03 -10.98 0.69
C PRO A 48 -3.56 -10.30 -0.60
N VAL A 49 -2.41 -9.66 -0.51
CA VAL A 49 -1.77 -9.01 -1.66
C VAL A 49 -0.41 -9.64 -1.90
N ASP A 50 0.15 -9.39 -3.07
CA ASP A 50 1.46 -9.95 -3.44
C ASP A 50 2.61 -9.07 -2.98
N ILE A 51 2.37 -7.76 -2.90
CA ILE A 51 3.40 -6.78 -2.60
C ILE A 51 2.86 -5.76 -1.61
N ILE A 52 3.66 -5.41 -0.61
CA ILE A 52 3.34 -4.34 0.33
C ILE A 52 4.41 -3.27 0.22
N VAL A 53 4.00 -2.05 -0.09
CA VAL A 53 4.89 -0.90 -0.15
C VAL A 53 4.65 -0.06 1.08
N THR A 54 5.67 0.11 1.92
CA THR A 54 5.55 0.85 3.15
C THR A 54 6.65 1.90 3.27
N ASP A 55 6.34 3.02 3.92
CA ASP A 55 7.31 4.06 4.21
C ASP A 55 8.21 3.60 5.35
N ILE A 56 9.51 3.54 5.08
CA ILE A 56 10.49 3.10 6.09
C ILE A 56 10.64 4.09 7.24
N ASN A 57 10.17 5.31 7.06
CA ASN A 57 10.23 6.34 8.10
C ASN A 57 8.97 6.37 8.96
N MET A 58 8.03 5.48 8.68
CA MET A 58 6.79 5.42 9.43
C MET A 58 7.06 4.95 10.86
N PRO A 59 6.43 5.57 11.88
CA PRO A 59 6.59 5.12 13.26
C PRO A 59 6.21 3.66 13.44
N VAL A 60 7.00 2.96 14.25
CA VAL A 60 6.79 1.53 14.53
C VAL A 60 5.79 1.37 15.68
N LYS A 61 4.60 1.81 15.52
CA LYS A 61 3.60 1.67 16.58
C LYS A 61 2.21 1.57 16.01
#